data_79247a43e60bbbe2cdf397e8f2a04ebf
#
_entry.id   79247a43e60bbbe2cdf397e8f2a04ebf
#
_cell.length_a   1.000
_cell.length_b   1.000
_cell.length_c   1.000
_cell.angle_alpha   90.00
_cell.angle_beta   90.00
_cell.angle_gamma   90.00
#
_symmetry.space_group_name_H-M   'P 1'
#
loop_
_entity.id
_entity.type
_entity.pdbx_description
1 polymer ?
#
loop_
_entity_poly.entity_id
_entity_poly.type
_entity_poly.pdbx_seq_one_letter_code
_entity_poly.pdbx_strand_id
1 'polypeptide(L)'
;VTEINRRKFLTYVGTGVAALTAASAGVGAFVPEVEAKGVEAANRLLGFNKKVSGLKFKPIDPSDADDLVLPKGYKYDVVAAYGDKINNAGDTFGFNNDFTMYFPIDGSSNRGLLWVNHEYSSDVFVTGKPGSGGYSAKQKEQMLYVQGGSIIEVVGDRNGGWKMDISSKYARRITGLTIFEVTGPAKGAKALGGATQIKGTFANCSGGKTLWNTVLSAEENYEATCDACGLNENQYGWMVEIDPFNPDFKVRKHTALGRFHHENAAMGLTKDGRIVVYMGDDKTDACVYKFISNGKYVESKGTANAALLEDGTLYAANMGSGKWVPLTLENVQKAAKGKKEMMDKFQTQADVLVYADEAARLIGGTPTDRPEDVEISPFDNTIYIAHTNNSNHGNFHGHITRFIEDNNDHGSLTFDYEIFAAGGKQSGFSAPDNLTFDTEGNLWTVTDISSSKLNDGIYKHFKNNGLFVIPTMPNKNIKEDEVGEAYQFASAPKEAEMTGPSFTPDETTLFLSVQHPGEETENINNPASMWPHRTGDNIPRPAVVAITGF
;
A
#
# COMPACT_ATOMS: atom_id res chain seq x y z
N VAL A 1 -16.05 21.62 9.50
CA VAL A 1 -15.31 20.75 10.44
C VAL A 1 -16.11 20.70 11.73
N THR A 2 -16.75 19.59 12.03
CA THR A 2 -17.60 19.47 13.23
C THR A 2 -16.73 19.38 14.48
N GLU A 3 -17.04 20.17 15.52
CA GLU A 3 -16.35 20.14 16.83
C GLU A 3 -16.28 18.74 17.48
N ILE A 4 -17.09 17.80 17.00
CA ILE A 4 -17.18 16.41 17.48
C ILE A 4 -15.89 15.64 17.20
N ASN A 5 -15.24 15.83 16.05
CA ASN A 5 -14.00 15.12 15.71
C ASN A 5 -12.81 15.59 16.54
N ARG A 6 -12.73 16.89 16.85
CA ARG A 6 -11.70 17.43 17.76
C ARG A 6 -11.82 16.90 19.18
N ARG A 7 -13.05 16.73 19.70
CA ARG A 7 -13.27 16.14 21.04
C ARG A 7 -12.93 14.66 21.08
N LYS A 8 -13.31 13.88 20.07
CA LYS A 8 -12.90 12.47 19.94
C LYS A 8 -11.36 12.35 19.86
N PHE A 9 -10.72 13.15 19.02
CA PHE A 9 -9.25 13.19 18.91
C PHE A 9 -8.58 13.51 20.26
N LEU A 10 -9.02 14.54 20.99
CA LEU A 10 -8.45 14.88 22.29
C LEU A 10 -8.71 13.80 23.34
N THR A 11 -9.77 13.03 23.23
CA THR A 11 -10.03 11.87 24.10
C THR A 11 -9.07 10.73 23.77
N TYR A 12 -8.80 10.45 22.49
CA TYR A 12 -7.83 9.43 22.06
C TYR A 12 -6.39 9.82 22.44
N VAL A 13 -5.97 11.07 22.20
CA VAL A 13 -4.64 11.58 22.56
C VAL A 13 -4.49 11.67 24.10
N GLY A 14 -5.51 12.10 24.82
CA GLY A 14 -5.48 12.21 26.27
C GLY A 14 -5.27 10.87 26.99
N THR A 15 -5.83 9.79 26.46
CA THR A 15 -5.63 8.43 26.99
C THR A 15 -4.29 7.82 26.55
N GLY A 16 -3.80 8.13 25.34
CA GLY A 16 -2.49 7.71 24.86
C GLY A 16 -1.34 8.40 25.59
N VAL A 17 -1.42 9.71 25.83
CA VAL A 17 -0.39 10.49 26.54
C VAL A 17 -0.27 10.08 28.01
N ALA A 18 -1.35 9.69 28.67
CA ALA A 18 -1.29 9.18 30.04
C ALA A 18 -0.52 7.85 30.13
N ALA A 19 -0.62 6.99 29.11
CA ALA A 19 0.15 5.74 29.02
C ALA A 19 1.63 5.99 28.68
N LEU A 20 1.94 6.99 27.85
CA LEU A 20 3.29 7.37 27.43
C LEU A 20 4.12 8.01 28.54
N THR A 21 3.53 8.84 29.39
CA THR A 21 4.24 9.43 30.55
C THR A 21 4.62 8.38 31.61
N ALA A 22 3.89 7.27 31.69
CA ALA A 22 4.26 6.15 32.57
C ALA A 22 5.39 5.28 32.00
N ALA A 23 5.45 5.12 30.67
CA ALA A 23 6.48 4.31 30.00
C ALA A 23 7.85 5.03 29.89
N SER A 24 7.86 6.34 29.70
CA SER A 24 9.12 7.14 29.63
C SER A 24 9.81 7.36 30.98
N ALA A 25 9.14 7.11 32.10
CA ALA A 25 9.67 7.28 33.44
C ALA A 25 10.43 6.05 34.00
N GLY A 26 10.57 4.97 33.24
CA GLY A 26 11.37 3.79 33.63
C GLY A 26 10.90 3.08 34.90
N VAL A 27 9.63 3.25 35.29
CA VAL A 27 9.04 2.65 36.48
C VAL A 27 8.13 1.50 36.04
N GLY A 28 8.68 0.30 36.05
CA GLY A 28 7.86 -0.92 36.05
C GLY A 28 7.03 -0.90 37.32
N ALA A 29 5.79 -0.48 37.26
CA ALA A 29 4.98 -0.39 38.43
C ALA A 29 3.50 -0.52 38.11
N PHE A 30 2.90 -1.46 38.79
CA PHE A 30 1.57 -1.46 39.35
C PHE A 30 0.59 -0.43 38.74
N VAL A 31 -0.17 -0.85 37.75
CA VAL A 31 -1.45 -0.23 37.44
C VAL A 31 -2.42 -0.67 38.54
N PRO A 32 -2.96 0.24 39.34
CA PRO A 32 -3.92 -0.14 40.37
C PRO A 32 -5.14 -0.79 39.73
N GLU A 33 -5.66 -1.83 40.37
CA GLU A 33 -6.85 -2.58 39.95
C GLU A 33 -8.10 -1.69 39.74
N VAL A 34 -8.07 -0.47 40.29
CA VAL A 34 -9.13 0.55 40.16
C VAL A 34 -9.15 1.18 38.76
N GLU A 35 -7.98 1.35 38.07
CA GLU A 35 -7.94 1.86 36.69
C GLU A 35 -8.41 0.82 35.69
N ALA A 36 -8.10 -0.47 35.92
CA ALA A 36 -8.59 -1.56 35.09
C ALA A 36 -10.12 -1.67 35.10
N LYS A 37 -10.74 -1.49 36.24
CA LYS A 37 -12.22 -1.49 36.37
C LYS A 37 -12.89 -0.26 35.76
N GLY A 38 -12.21 0.89 35.77
CA GLY A 38 -12.68 2.11 35.11
C GLY A 38 -12.64 1.99 33.60
N VAL A 39 -11.58 1.40 33.06
CA VAL A 39 -11.41 1.11 31.62
C VAL A 39 -12.40 0.03 31.16
N GLU A 40 -12.65 -1.00 31.97
CA GLU A 40 -13.66 -2.04 31.69
C GLU A 40 -15.10 -1.50 31.72
N ALA A 41 -15.41 -0.58 32.63
CA ALA A 41 -16.69 0.11 32.67
C ALA A 41 -16.88 1.09 31.50
N ALA A 42 -15.81 1.80 31.07
CA ALA A 42 -15.81 2.63 29.88
C ALA A 42 -15.97 1.79 28.61
N ASN A 43 -15.30 0.64 28.53
CA ASN A 43 -15.44 -0.32 27.41
C ASN A 43 -16.85 -0.94 27.33
N ARG A 44 -17.56 -1.12 28.47
CA ARG A 44 -18.98 -1.52 28.51
C ARG A 44 -19.92 -0.40 28.08
N LEU A 45 -19.58 0.85 28.35
CA LEU A 45 -20.35 2.03 27.94
C LEU A 45 -20.11 2.40 26.47
N LEU A 46 -18.93 2.07 25.92
CA LEU A 46 -18.53 2.32 24.52
C LEU A 46 -18.84 1.14 23.58
N GLY A 47 -19.42 0.07 24.10
CA GLY A 47 -20.11 -1.02 23.40
C GLY A 47 -19.39 -1.64 22.22
N PHE A 48 -18.53 -2.64 22.47
CA PHE A 48 -18.08 -3.61 21.45
C PHE A 48 -19.21 -4.48 20.83
N ASN A 49 -20.46 -4.14 21.04
CA ASN A 49 -21.65 -4.80 20.49
C ASN A 49 -22.62 -3.79 19.84
N LYS A 50 -22.11 -2.71 19.24
CA LYS A 50 -22.98 -1.87 18.40
C LYS A 50 -23.38 -2.68 17.17
N LYS A 51 -24.66 -3.03 17.06
CA LYS A 51 -25.27 -3.37 15.78
C LYS A 51 -25.09 -2.17 14.87
N VAL A 52 -24.15 -2.24 13.94
CA VAL A 52 -24.04 -1.26 12.88
C VAL A 52 -25.20 -1.52 11.94
N SER A 53 -26.16 -0.63 11.93
CA SER A 53 -27.40 -0.79 11.18
C SER A 53 -27.22 -0.58 9.66
N GLY A 54 -26.01 -0.16 9.23
CA GLY A 54 -25.75 0.23 7.85
C GLY A 54 -24.84 -0.69 7.05
N LEU A 55 -24.02 -1.49 7.70
CA LEU A 55 -23.15 -2.43 7.01
C LEU A 55 -23.91 -3.69 6.56
N LYS A 56 -23.59 -4.19 5.39
CA LYS A 56 -24.18 -5.42 4.82
C LYS A 56 -23.71 -6.70 5.53
N PHE A 57 -22.75 -6.61 6.43
CA PHE A 57 -22.19 -7.73 7.18
C PHE A 57 -22.22 -7.48 8.70
N LYS A 58 -22.09 -8.56 9.47
CA LYS A 58 -21.83 -8.48 10.90
C LYS A 58 -20.32 -8.53 11.11
N PRO A 59 -19.69 -7.51 11.73
CA PRO A 59 -18.27 -7.53 12.03
C PRO A 59 -17.84 -8.79 12.78
N ILE A 60 -16.64 -9.29 12.49
CA ILE A 60 -16.04 -10.43 13.18
C ILE A 60 -15.17 -9.96 14.35
N ASP A 61 -14.91 -10.86 15.29
CA ASP A 61 -13.89 -10.66 16.31
C ASP A 61 -12.49 -10.96 15.74
N PRO A 62 -11.41 -10.34 16.26
CA PRO A 62 -10.04 -10.68 15.90
C PRO A 62 -9.76 -12.18 16.06
N SER A 63 -9.06 -12.78 15.12
CA SER A 63 -8.75 -14.21 15.09
C SER A 63 -7.23 -14.47 15.03
N ASP A 64 -6.78 -15.56 15.65
CA ASP A 64 -5.41 -16.11 15.54
C ASP A 64 -5.39 -17.47 14.79
N ALA A 65 -6.48 -17.77 14.07
CA ALA A 65 -6.57 -18.96 13.24
C ALA A 65 -5.59 -18.91 12.06
N ASP A 66 -5.07 -20.07 11.68
CA ASP A 66 -4.30 -20.22 10.43
C ASP A 66 -5.26 -20.41 9.24
N ASP A 67 -6.14 -19.41 9.04
CA ASP A 67 -7.10 -19.35 7.93
C ASP A 67 -7.53 -17.92 7.69
N LEU A 68 -8.05 -17.63 6.48
CA LEU A 68 -8.74 -16.38 6.18
C LEU A 68 -10.15 -16.44 6.74
N VAL A 69 -10.37 -15.74 7.87
CA VAL A 69 -11.64 -15.73 8.57
C VAL A 69 -12.53 -14.60 8.04
N LEU A 70 -13.75 -14.91 7.64
CA LEU A 70 -14.73 -14.00 7.05
C LEU A 70 -16.05 -13.98 7.83
N PRO A 71 -16.90 -12.95 7.67
CA PRO A 71 -18.23 -12.90 8.24
C PRO A 71 -19.11 -14.02 7.67
N LYS A 72 -20.11 -14.42 8.46
CA LYS A 72 -21.08 -15.43 8.01
C LYS A 72 -21.78 -15.01 6.71
N GLY A 73 -21.74 -15.88 5.71
CA GLY A 73 -22.33 -15.67 4.40
C GLY A 73 -21.32 -15.36 3.31
N TYR A 74 -20.13 -14.91 3.70
CA TYR A 74 -19.02 -14.70 2.79
C TYR A 74 -18.19 -15.97 2.65
N LYS A 75 -17.58 -16.14 1.49
CA LYS A 75 -16.64 -17.24 1.18
C LYS A 75 -15.52 -16.71 0.30
N TYR A 76 -14.43 -17.45 0.20
CA TYR A 76 -13.35 -17.12 -0.71
C TYR A 76 -12.94 -18.32 -1.56
N ASP A 77 -12.41 -18.03 -2.74
CA ASP A 77 -11.69 -18.97 -3.60
C ASP A 77 -10.23 -18.52 -3.71
N VAL A 78 -9.30 -19.45 -3.66
CA VAL A 78 -7.89 -19.18 -3.98
C VAL A 78 -7.73 -19.18 -5.49
N VAL A 79 -7.48 -18.00 -6.06
CA VAL A 79 -7.43 -17.79 -7.52
C VAL A 79 -6.07 -18.17 -8.09
N ALA A 80 -5.00 -17.72 -7.44
CA ALA A 80 -3.61 -18.02 -7.80
C ALA A 80 -2.74 -18.01 -6.55
N ALA A 81 -1.82 -18.95 -6.43
CA ALA A 81 -0.85 -19.03 -5.33
C ALA A 81 0.58 -19.20 -5.86
N TYR A 82 1.55 -18.84 -5.05
CA TYR A 82 2.97 -18.98 -5.38
C TYR A 82 3.29 -20.31 -6.06
N GLY A 83 3.93 -20.23 -7.22
CA GLY A 83 4.36 -21.37 -8.02
C GLY A 83 3.28 -21.96 -8.94
N ASP A 84 2.02 -21.48 -8.88
CA ASP A 84 1.00 -21.91 -9.82
C ASP A 84 1.36 -21.46 -11.24
N LYS A 85 1.12 -22.33 -12.22
CA LYS A 85 1.32 -22.02 -13.64
C LYS A 85 0.28 -20.99 -14.09
N ILE A 86 0.74 -19.84 -14.61
CA ILE A 86 -0.17 -18.74 -15.02
C ILE A 86 -0.47 -18.73 -16.52
N ASN A 87 0.36 -19.39 -17.34
CA ASN A 87 0.17 -19.44 -18.80
C ASN A 87 0.76 -20.72 -19.40
N ASN A 88 0.53 -20.93 -20.70
CA ASN A 88 1.08 -22.06 -21.43
C ASN A 88 2.56 -21.92 -21.82
N ALA A 89 3.16 -20.74 -21.65
CA ALA A 89 4.58 -20.50 -21.88
C ALA A 89 5.48 -21.01 -20.75
N GLY A 90 4.88 -21.30 -19.57
CA GLY A 90 5.60 -21.86 -18.42
C GLY A 90 5.88 -20.86 -17.32
N ASP A 91 5.38 -19.64 -17.42
CA ASP A 91 5.47 -18.68 -16.32
C ASP A 91 4.69 -19.16 -15.10
N THR A 92 5.24 -18.86 -13.93
CA THR A 92 4.61 -19.18 -12.64
C THR A 92 4.29 -17.92 -11.83
N PHE A 93 3.26 -18.00 -11.00
CA PHE A 93 2.87 -16.94 -10.07
C PHE A 93 4.01 -16.67 -9.08
N GLY A 94 4.32 -15.40 -8.84
CA GLY A 94 5.45 -14.99 -8.01
C GLY A 94 5.26 -15.24 -6.52
N PHE A 95 6.24 -14.84 -5.73
CA PHE A 95 6.22 -14.95 -4.28
C PHE A 95 5.77 -13.64 -3.63
N ASN A 96 5.25 -13.67 -2.42
CA ASN A 96 4.76 -12.51 -1.66
C ASN A 96 3.95 -11.55 -2.52
N ASN A 97 2.77 -12.05 -2.94
CA ASN A 97 1.83 -11.22 -3.68
C ASN A 97 1.30 -10.11 -2.78
N ASP A 98 1.26 -8.93 -3.34
CA ASP A 98 0.84 -7.69 -2.71
C ASP A 98 -0.31 -7.04 -3.48
N PHE A 99 -0.23 -5.76 -3.79
CA PHE A 99 -1.25 -5.00 -4.49
C PHE A 99 -1.93 -5.78 -5.61
N THR A 100 -3.25 -5.72 -5.64
CA THR A 100 -4.07 -6.27 -6.72
C THR A 100 -4.88 -5.17 -7.39
N MET A 101 -5.09 -5.29 -8.71
CA MET A 101 -5.98 -4.39 -9.44
C MET A 101 -6.75 -5.14 -10.50
N TYR A 102 -8.07 -5.08 -10.41
CA TYR A 102 -8.98 -5.69 -11.39
C TYR A 102 -9.22 -4.76 -12.59
N PHE A 103 -9.03 -5.30 -13.79
CA PHE A 103 -9.29 -4.64 -15.06
C PHE A 103 -10.38 -5.40 -15.82
N PRO A 104 -11.61 -4.89 -15.87
CA PRO A 104 -12.70 -5.60 -16.53
C PRO A 104 -12.43 -5.75 -18.03
N ILE A 105 -12.58 -6.96 -18.56
CA ILE A 105 -12.61 -7.21 -20.01
C ILE A 105 -14.01 -6.86 -20.50
N ASP A 106 -14.11 -5.95 -21.45
CA ASP A 106 -15.38 -5.46 -22.01
C ASP A 106 -16.38 -4.96 -20.93
N GLY A 107 -15.88 -4.39 -19.83
CA GLY A 107 -16.69 -3.89 -18.72
C GLY A 107 -17.28 -4.98 -17.81
N SER A 108 -16.85 -6.23 -17.96
CA SER A 108 -17.41 -7.37 -17.22
C SER A 108 -17.00 -7.37 -15.74
N SER A 109 -17.96 -7.69 -14.87
CA SER A 109 -17.70 -8.00 -13.46
C SER A 109 -17.37 -9.47 -13.19
N ASN A 110 -17.49 -10.34 -14.23
CA ASN A 110 -17.24 -11.78 -14.12
C ASN A 110 -16.06 -12.27 -14.97
N ARG A 111 -15.35 -11.36 -15.63
CA ARG A 111 -14.16 -11.66 -16.42
C ARG A 111 -13.27 -10.44 -16.52
N GLY A 112 -12.03 -10.57 -16.11
CA GLY A 112 -11.09 -9.46 -16.15
C GLY A 112 -9.65 -9.92 -16.11
N LEU A 113 -8.75 -8.97 -16.27
CA LEU A 113 -7.35 -9.15 -15.95
C LEU A 113 -7.12 -8.70 -14.51
N LEU A 114 -6.34 -9.45 -13.78
CA LEU A 114 -5.86 -9.05 -12.48
C LEU A 114 -4.36 -8.80 -12.59
N TRP A 115 -3.92 -7.59 -12.30
CA TRP A 115 -2.54 -7.30 -11.97
C TRP A 115 -2.31 -7.68 -10.52
N VAL A 116 -1.17 -8.30 -10.23
CA VAL A 116 -0.75 -8.64 -8.87
C VAL A 116 0.73 -8.35 -8.73
N ASN A 117 1.10 -7.52 -7.76
CA ASN A 117 2.49 -7.29 -7.37
C ASN A 117 3.08 -8.52 -6.68
N HIS A 118 4.41 -8.65 -6.72
CA HIS A 118 5.20 -9.63 -5.98
C HIS A 118 6.40 -8.93 -5.37
N GLU A 119 6.38 -8.75 -4.06
CA GLU A 119 7.26 -7.83 -3.36
C GLU A 119 8.62 -8.45 -3.00
N TYR A 120 8.65 -9.46 -2.16
CA TYR A 120 9.88 -10.04 -1.63
C TYR A 120 10.16 -11.46 -2.14
N SER A 121 11.44 -11.84 -2.07
CA SER A 121 11.88 -13.23 -2.09
C SER A 121 12.05 -13.76 -0.65
N SER A 122 12.18 -15.07 -0.49
CA SER A 122 12.43 -15.72 0.79
C SER A 122 13.61 -16.68 0.70
N ASP A 123 14.50 -16.59 1.70
CA ASP A 123 15.58 -17.56 1.84
C ASP A 123 15.09 -18.94 2.29
N VAL A 124 13.97 -19.02 2.97
CA VAL A 124 13.41 -20.31 3.42
C VAL A 124 12.60 -20.99 2.33
N PHE A 125 11.76 -20.23 1.61
CA PHE A 125 10.78 -20.80 0.69
C PHE A 125 11.19 -20.75 -0.79
N VAL A 126 12.15 -19.89 -1.17
CA VAL A 126 12.48 -19.61 -2.57
C VAL A 126 13.94 -19.95 -2.89
N THR A 127 14.90 -19.20 -2.32
CA THR A 127 16.29 -19.23 -2.78
C THR A 127 17.18 -20.22 -2.03
N GLY A 128 16.84 -20.56 -0.81
CA GLY A 128 17.77 -21.11 0.17
C GLY A 128 18.74 -20.04 0.67
N LYS A 129 19.29 -20.24 1.87
CA LYS A 129 20.25 -19.31 2.49
C LYS A 129 21.51 -19.14 1.63
N PRO A 130 22.10 -17.94 1.57
CA PRO A 130 23.35 -17.74 0.84
C PRO A 130 24.50 -18.51 1.47
N GLY A 131 25.45 -18.94 0.65
CA GLY A 131 26.71 -19.51 1.10
C GLY A 131 27.69 -18.44 1.62
N SER A 132 28.89 -18.85 2.05
CA SER A 132 29.94 -17.94 2.56
C SER A 132 30.40 -16.87 1.55
N GLY A 133 30.15 -17.10 0.24
CA GLY A 133 30.43 -16.13 -0.84
C GLY A 133 29.22 -15.30 -1.26
N GLY A 134 28.12 -15.30 -0.51
CA GLY A 134 26.86 -14.66 -0.85
C GLY A 134 25.97 -15.53 -1.75
N TYR A 135 24.97 -14.94 -2.37
CA TYR A 135 24.04 -15.63 -3.27
C TYR A 135 24.72 -16.02 -4.60
N SER A 136 24.53 -17.26 -5.03
CA SER A 136 24.95 -17.75 -6.34
C SER A 136 24.15 -17.07 -7.46
N ALA A 137 24.66 -17.13 -8.70
CA ALA A 137 23.95 -16.58 -9.87
C ALA A 137 22.55 -17.17 -10.02
N LYS A 138 22.35 -18.46 -9.75
CA LYS A 138 21.04 -19.11 -9.79
C LYS A 138 20.10 -18.56 -8.73
N GLN A 139 20.58 -18.37 -7.49
CA GLN A 139 19.76 -17.78 -6.41
C GLN A 139 19.35 -16.34 -6.73
N LYS A 140 20.27 -15.52 -7.26
CA LYS A 140 19.97 -14.15 -7.72
C LYS A 140 18.93 -14.13 -8.83
N GLU A 141 19.04 -15.03 -9.80
CA GLU A 141 18.04 -15.16 -10.86
C GLU A 141 16.66 -15.56 -10.33
N GLN A 142 16.60 -16.53 -9.38
CA GLN A 142 15.36 -16.92 -8.70
C GLN A 142 14.76 -15.74 -7.91
N MET A 143 15.58 -15.03 -7.13
CA MET A 143 15.18 -13.84 -6.38
C MET A 143 14.55 -12.78 -7.27
N LEU A 144 15.17 -12.50 -8.41
CA LEU A 144 14.67 -11.51 -9.39
C LEU A 144 13.43 -12.01 -10.15
N TYR A 145 13.31 -13.33 -10.38
CA TYR A 145 12.17 -13.90 -11.11
C TYR A 145 10.88 -13.91 -10.29
N VAL A 146 10.96 -14.19 -8.99
CA VAL A 146 9.76 -14.32 -8.14
C VAL A 146 9.13 -13.00 -7.77
N GLN A 147 9.86 -11.89 -7.90
CA GLN A 147 9.41 -10.51 -7.63
C GLN A 147 8.85 -9.84 -8.89
N GLY A 148 8.37 -8.61 -8.76
CA GLY A 148 7.78 -7.80 -9.82
C GLY A 148 6.26 -7.90 -9.85
N GLY A 149 5.68 -8.48 -10.91
CA GLY A 149 4.22 -8.66 -10.96
C GLY A 149 3.78 -9.73 -11.94
N SER A 150 2.52 -10.13 -11.80
CA SER A 150 1.80 -11.04 -12.68
C SER A 150 0.57 -10.37 -13.28
N ILE A 151 0.33 -10.63 -14.56
CA ILE A 151 -0.96 -10.40 -15.19
C ILE A 151 -1.59 -11.76 -15.39
N ILE A 152 -2.77 -11.98 -14.78
CA ILE A 152 -3.56 -13.19 -14.93
C ILE A 152 -4.98 -12.84 -15.39
N GLU A 153 -5.59 -13.68 -16.19
CA GLU A 153 -7.01 -13.54 -16.51
C GLU A 153 -7.82 -14.36 -15.50
N VAL A 154 -8.83 -13.74 -14.91
CA VAL A 154 -9.71 -14.34 -13.92
C VAL A 154 -11.13 -14.40 -14.44
N VAL A 155 -11.82 -15.52 -14.17
CA VAL A 155 -13.17 -15.80 -14.66
C VAL A 155 -14.03 -16.31 -13.51
N GLY A 156 -15.12 -15.59 -13.26
CA GLY A 156 -16.19 -16.00 -12.34
C GLY A 156 -17.18 -16.98 -12.99
N ASP A 157 -17.62 -17.96 -12.24
CA ASP A 157 -18.67 -18.88 -12.69
C ASP A 157 -20.06 -18.44 -12.20
N ARG A 158 -21.12 -19.12 -12.67
CA ARG A 158 -22.52 -18.81 -12.31
C ARG A 158 -22.86 -19.08 -10.84
N ASN A 159 -22.00 -19.80 -10.12
CA ASN A 159 -22.19 -20.15 -8.71
C ASN A 159 -21.35 -19.23 -7.79
N GLY A 160 -20.73 -18.19 -8.35
CA GLY A 160 -19.87 -17.25 -7.66
C GLY A 160 -18.50 -17.81 -7.33
N GLY A 161 -18.05 -18.88 -8.02
CA GLY A 161 -16.68 -19.39 -7.96
C GLY A 161 -15.77 -18.62 -8.91
N TRP A 162 -14.48 -18.45 -8.53
CA TRP A 162 -13.48 -17.78 -9.34
C TRP A 162 -12.29 -18.69 -9.64
N LYS A 163 -11.75 -18.56 -10.85
CA LYS A 163 -10.56 -19.27 -11.28
C LYS A 163 -9.72 -18.47 -12.26
N MET A 164 -8.44 -18.78 -12.33
CA MET A 164 -7.52 -18.28 -13.34
C MET A 164 -7.68 -19.03 -14.66
N ASP A 165 -7.66 -18.29 -15.78
CA ASP A 165 -7.60 -18.88 -17.13
C ASP A 165 -6.15 -18.88 -17.65
N ILE A 166 -5.49 -20.03 -17.56
CA ILE A 166 -4.10 -20.22 -18.02
C ILE A 166 -3.96 -20.21 -19.56
N SER A 167 -5.06 -20.23 -20.30
CA SER A 167 -5.03 -20.11 -21.77
C SER A 167 -5.06 -18.67 -22.26
N SER A 168 -5.16 -17.70 -21.34
CA SER A 168 -5.22 -16.29 -21.67
C SER A 168 -3.99 -15.81 -22.44
N LYS A 169 -4.23 -15.08 -23.52
CA LYS A 169 -3.18 -14.39 -24.30
C LYS A 169 -2.52 -13.23 -23.56
N TYR A 170 -3.14 -12.75 -22.49
CA TYR A 170 -2.66 -11.62 -21.69
C TYR A 170 -1.75 -12.06 -20.55
N ALA A 171 -1.88 -13.32 -20.10
CA ALA A 171 -1.17 -13.83 -18.92
C ALA A 171 0.34 -13.85 -19.13
N ARG A 172 1.08 -13.12 -18.27
CA ARG A 172 2.53 -12.99 -18.33
C ARG A 172 3.11 -12.46 -17.03
N ARG A 173 4.43 -12.59 -16.90
CA ARG A 173 5.21 -12.01 -15.80
C ARG A 173 5.95 -10.76 -16.25
N ILE A 174 6.02 -9.80 -15.33
CA ILE A 174 6.93 -8.65 -15.34
C ILE A 174 7.80 -8.78 -14.10
N THR A 175 9.11 -8.88 -14.23
CA THR A 175 9.98 -9.35 -13.15
C THR A 175 11.25 -8.52 -13.00
N GLY A 176 12.08 -8.84 -12.02
CA GLY A 176 13.46 -8.33 -11.89
C GLY A 176 14.36 -8.65 -13.09
N LEU A 177 13.88 -9.38 -14.10
CA LEU A 177 14.61 -9.70 -15.34
C LEU A 177 14.09 -8.94 -16.56
N THR A 178 12.97 -8.23 -16.46
CA THR A 178 12.34 -7.46 -17.55
C THR A 178 13.11 -6.17 -17.81
N ILE A 179 13.21 -5.72 -19.07
CA ILE A 179 13.86 -4.45 -19.42
C ILE A 179 12.84 -3.32 -19.45
N PHE A 180 13.08 -2.27 -18.67
CA PHE A 180 12.26 -1.07 -18.59
C PHE A 180 12.92 0.10 -19.32
N GLU A 181 12.15 0.91 -20.03
CA GLU A 181 12.58 2.21 -20.51
C GLU A 181 12.55 3.23 -19.36
N VAL A 182 13.60 4.02 -19.21
CA VAL A 182 13.62 5.16 -18.28
C VAL A 182 12.99 6.35 -18.97
N THR A 183 12.06 7.03 -18.31
CA THR A 183 11.40 8.26 -18.79
C THR A 183 11.60 9.42 -17.84
N GLY A 184 11.29 10.63 -18.29
CA GLY A 184 11.36 11.82 -17.46
C GLY A 184 12.78 12.37 -17.24
N PRO A 185 12.95 13.31 -16.29
CA PRO A 185 14.17 14.14 -16.17
C PRO A 185 15.45 13.38 -15.81
N ALA A 186 15.34 12.21 -15.14
CA ALA A 186 16.54 11.46 -14.76
C ALA A 186 17.00 10.43 -15.81
N LYS A 187 16.33 10.34 -16.98
CA LYS A 187 16.78 9.49 -18.10
C LYS A 187 18.19 9.86 -18.52
N GLY A 188 19.10 8.89 -18.46
CA GLY A 188 20.50 9.11 -18.81
C GLY A 188 21.31 9.92 -17.78
N ALA A 189 20.75 10.22 -16.61
CA ALA A 189 21.44 10.97 -15.57
C ALA A 189 22.65 10.21 -15.01
N LYS A 190 23.66 10.97 -14.58
CA LYS A 190 24.89 10.42 -13.98
C LYS A 190 24.60 9.54 -12.76
N ALA A 191 23.65 9.93 -11.92
CA ALA A 191 23.26 9.17 -10.73
C ALA A 191 22.71 7.76 -11.07
N LEU A 192 22.09 7.60 -12.26
CA LEU A 192 21.64 6.31 -12.79
C LEU A 192 22.75 5.55 -13.55
N GLY A 193 23.99 6.02 -13.51
CA GLY A 193 25.09 5.47 -14.32
C GLY A 193 24.95 5.73 -15.81
N GLY A 194 24.17 6.75 -16.22
CA GLY A 194 23.88 7.07 -17.62
C GLY A 194 22.79 6.19 -18.24
N ALA A 195 22.06 5.40 -17.46
CA ALA A 195 21.09 4.45 -17.95
C ALA A 195 19.89 5.13 -18.63
N THR A 196 19.49 4.65 -19.81
CA THR A 196 18.25 4.97 -20.51
C THR A 196 17.27 3.79 -20.51
N GLN A 197 17.78 2.62 -20.12
CA GLN A 197 17.04 1.40 -19.84
C GLN A 197 17.56 0.78 -18.55
N ILE A 198 16.70 0.18 -17.76
CA ILE A 198 17.03 -0.50 -16.51
C ILE A 198 16.46 -1.91 -16.57
N LYS A 199 17.27 -2.89 -16.15
CA LYS A 199 16.83 -4.28 -16.05
C LYS A 199 16.14 -4.49 -14.71
N GLY A 200 14.87 -4.88 -14.76
CA GLY A 200 14.11 -5.35 -13.62
C GLY A 200 13.27 -4.32 -12.90
N THR A 201 12.23 -4.86 -12.29
CA THR A 201 11.45 -4.26 -11.20
C THR A 201 11.31 -5.30 -10.10
N PHE A 202 11.39 -4.88 -8.86
CA PHE A 202 11.27 -5.73 -7.67
C PHE A 202 10.94 -4.86 -6.46
N ALA A 203 10.66 -5.51 -5.33
CA ALA A 203 10.09 -4.88 -4.15
C ALA A 203 8.81 -4.10 -4.48
N ASN A 204 7.99 -4.68 -5.37
CA ASN A 204 6.74 -4.07 -5.81
C ASN A 204 5.68 -4.27 -4.72
N CYS A 205 5.45 -3.24 -3.92
CA CYS A 205 4.50 -3.23 -2.80
C CYS A 205 3.10 -2.90 -3.30
N SER A 206 2.68 -1.65 -3.30
CA SER A 206 1.37 -1.25 -3.77
C SER A 206 1.40 -0.61 -5.17
N GLY A 207 0.45 0.24 -5.51
CA GLY A 207 0.37 0.83 -6.83
C GLY A 207 -0.90 1.64 -7.08
N GLY A 208 -1.31 1.72 -8.33
CA GLY A 208 -2.55 2.40 -8.70
C GLY A 208 -2.95 2.17 -10.15
N LYS A 209 -4.17 2.56 -10.46
CA LYS A 209 -4.71 2.51 -11.81
C LYS A 209 -4.65 3.89 -12.45
N THR A 210 -4.14 3.96 -13.68
CA THR A 210 -4.17 5.20 -14.44
C THR A 210 -5.54 5.44 -15.07
N LEU A 211 -5.83 6.69 -15.42
CA LEU A 211 -7.04 7.06 -16.14
C LEU A 211 -7.11 6.49 -17.57
N TRP A 212 -6.01 5.92 -18.08
CA TRP A 212 -5.93 5.26 -19.39
C TRP A 212 -5.76 3.74 -19.28
N ASN A 213 -6.18 3.15 -18.15
CA ASN A 213 -6.23 1.70 -17.89
C ASN A 213 -4.88 0.97 -17.92
N THR A 214 -3.79 1.63 -17.55
CA THR A 214 -2.53 0.97 -17.19
C THR A 214 -2.37 0.86 -15.68
N VAL A 215 -1.42 0.05 -15.23
CA VAL A 215 -0.98 -0.06 -13.84
C VAL A 215 0.20 0.85 -13.62
N LEU A 216 0.21 1.56 -12.50
CA LEU A 216 1.41 2.06 -11.85
C LEU A 216 1.73 1.11 -10.69
N SER A 217 2.88 0.44 -10.73
CA SER A 217 3.36 -0.43 -9.65
C SER A 217 4.55 0.24 -8.96
N ALA A 218 4.57 0.17 -7.65
CA ALA A 218 5.47 0.93 -6.79
C ALA A 218 6.66 0.09 -6.34
N GLU A 219 7.88 0.53 -6.61
CA GLU A 219 9.10 -0.08 -6.05
C GLU A 219 9.38 0.55 -4.68
N GLU A 220 9.37 -0.25 -3.62
CA GLU A 220 9.49 0.21 -2.24
C GLU A 220 10.85 -0.17 -1.63
N ASN A 221 10.96 -1.27 -0.92
CA ASN A 221 12.13 -1.72 -0.14
C ASN A 221 13.22 -2.42 -1.01
N TYR A 222 13.69 -1.75 -2.05
CA TYR A 222 14.56 -2.30 -3.10
C TYR A 222 16.00 -2.59 -2.64
N GLU A 223 16.47 -2.02 -1.53
CA GLU A 223 17.88 -2.05 -1.10
C GLU A 223 18.37 -3.48 -0.87
N ALA A 224 17.58 -4.30 -0.19
CA ALA A 224 17.98 -5.68 0.13
C ALA A 224 18.22 -6.52 -1.13
N THR A 225 17.38 -6.37 -2.16
CA THR A 225 17.55 -7.05 -3.44
C THR A 225 18.74 -6.46 -4.24
N CYS A 226 18.94 -5.14 -4.18
CA CYS A 226 20.10 -4.48 -4.78
C CYS A 226 21.40 -4.99 -4.19
N ASP A 227 21.52 -5.05 -2.87
CA ASP A 227 22.69 -5.55 -2.15
C ASP A 227 22.96 -7.02 -2.49
N ALA A 228 21.93 -7.88 -2.38
CA ALA A 228 22.04 -9.30 -2.69
C ALA A 228 22.52 -9.57 -4.12
N CYS A 229 22.04 -8.76 -5.07
CA CYS A 229 22.33 -8.92 -6.49
C CYS A 229 23.54 -8.10 -6.99
N GLY A 230 24.01 -7.11 -6.21
CA GLY A 230 25.07 -6.18 -6.60
C GLY A 230 24.63 -5.18 -7.65
N LEU A 231 23.43 -4.60 -7.48
CA LEU A 231 22.81 -3.65 -8.40
C LEU A 231 23.00 -2.21 -7.91
N ASN A 232 22.88 -1.24 -8.84
CA ASN A 232 22.89 0.17 -8.49
C ASN A 232 21.52 0.59 -7.95
N GLU A 233 21.42 0.88 -6.66
CA GLU A 233 20.19 1.26 -5.97
C GLU A 233 19.45 2.42 -6.63
N ASN A 234 20.16 3.41 -7.19
CA ASN A 234 19.52 4.56 -7.83
C ASN A 234 18.69 4.19 -9.07
N GLN A 235 18.83 2.98 -9.58
CA GLN A 235 18.04 2.46 -10.70
C GLN A 235 16.68 1.88 -10.26
N TYR A 236 16.43 1.81 -8.95
CA TYR A 236 15.20 1.25 -8.35
C TYR A 236 14.59 2.24 -7.35
N GLY A 237 13.40 1.97 -6.88
CA GLY A 237 12.62 2.91 -6.07
C GLY A 237 11.82 3.89 -6.93
N TRP A 238 11.32 3.43 -8.08
CA TRP A 238 10.55 4.22 -9.05
C TRP A 238 9.13 3.68 -9.20
N MET A 239 8.22 4.53 -9.65
CA MET A 239 6.95 4.06 -10.21
C MET A 239 7.19 3.44 -11.58
N VAL A 240 6.69 2.21 -11.78
CA VAL A 240 6.76 1.52 -13.06
C VAL A 240 5.37 1.40 -13.70
N GLU A 241 5.28 1.56 -15.02
CA GLU A 241 4.02 1.50 -15.75
C GLU A 241 3.94 0.29 -16.67
N ILE A 242 2.82 -0.43 -16.59
CA ILE A 242 2.52 -1.64 -17.32
C ILE A 242 1.10 -1.55 -17.92
N ASP A 243 0.91 -1.91 -19.19
CA ASP A 243 -0.41 -2.07 -19.80
C ASP A 243 -0.85 -3.54 -19.71
N PRO A 244 -1.87 -3.89 -18.90
CA PRO A 244 -2.30 -5.28 -18.75
C PRO A 244 -2.86 -5.88 -20.04
N PHE A 245 -3.46 -5.07 -20.90
CA PHE A 245 -4.11 -5.51 -22.14
C PHE A 245 -3.17 -5.61 -23.34
N ASN A 246 -2.01 -4.93 -23.29
CA ASN A 246 -1.08 -4.87 -24.41
C ASN A 246 0.27 -5.50 -24.05
N PRO A 247 0.53 -6.77 -24.45
CA PRO A 247 1.83 -7.40 -24.22
C PRO A 247 3.03 -6.71 -24.88
N ASP A 248 2.79 -5.92 -25.93
CA ASP A 248 3.83 -5.19 -26.68
C ASP A 248 4.08 -3.79 -26.09
N PHE A 249 3.35 -3.39 -25.04
CA PHE A 249 3.57 -2.13 -24.34
C PHE A 249 4.99 -2.10 -23.75
N LYS A 250 5.71 -1.05 -24.06
CA LYS A 250 7.05 -0.85 -23.52
C LYS A 250 6.93 -0.37 -22.07
N VAL A 251 7.15 -1.30 -21.15
CA VAL A 251 7.16 -1.00 -19.72
C VAL A 251 8.20 0.07 -19.40
N ARG A 252 7.88 0.98 -18.49
CA ARG A 252 8.70 2.16 -18.22
C ARG A 252 8.80 2.50 -16.75
N LYS A 253 9.88 3.17 -16.35
CA LYS A 253 10.09 3.77 -15.04
C LYS A 253 9.94 5.28 -15.16
N HIS A 254 9.03 5.88 -14.37
CA HIS A 254 8.67 7.30 -14.42
C HIS A 254 9.48 8.13 -13.42
N THR A 255 10.60 8.71 -13.87
CA THR A 255 11.48 9.44 -12.96
C THR A 255 10.98 10.84 -12.56
N ALA A 256 9.98 11.39 -13.23
CA ALA A 256 9.37 12.65 -12.81
C ALA A 256 8.53 12.52 -11.53
N LEU A 257 8.14 11.30 -11.17
CA LEU A 257 7.41 11.00 -9.92
C LEU A 257 8.33 10.94 -8.69
N GLY A 258 9.66 11.09 -8.87
CA GLY A 258 10.65 11.01 -7.81
C GLY A 258 11.07 9.58 -7.48
N ARG A 259 12.15 9.43 -6.72
CA ARG A 259 12.65 8.16 -6.21
C ARG A 259 12.61 8.18 -4.68
N PHE A 260 11.88 7.27 -4.10
CA PHE A 260 11.73 7.01 -2.67
C PHE A 260 11.13 5.60 -2.48
N HIS A 261 10.79 5.19 -1.27
CA HIS A 261 10.07 3.95 -1.00
C HIS A 261 8.61 4.14 -1.39
N HIS A 262 8.34 4.00 -2.70
CA HIS A 262 7.00 4.17 -3.22
C HIS A 262 6.06 3.11 -2.69
N GLU A 263 4.98 3.58 -2.05
CA GLU A 263 3.91 2.69 -1.62
C GLU A 263 2.86 2.57 -2.73
N ASN A 264 2.13 3.66 -3.03
CA ASN A 264 1.08 3.62 -4.03
C ASN A 264 1.07 4.84 -4.96
N ALA A 265 0.06 4.91 -5.85
CA ALA A 265 -0.18 6.02 -6.77
C ALA A 265 -1.67 6.29 -6.96
N ALA A 266 -2.26 7.17 -6.14
CA ALA A 266 -3.63 7.64 -6.34
C ALA A 266 -3.68 8.70 -7.43
N MET A 267 -4.29 8.40 -8.57
CA MET A 267 -4.37 9.29 -9.72
C MET A 267 -5.72 10.01 -9.83
N GLY A 268 -5.67 11.32 -10.03
CA GLY A 268 -6.85 12.16 -10.27
C GLY A 268 -6.62 13.24 -11.32
N LEU A 269 -7.60 14.14 -11.44
CA LEU A 269 -7.54 15.29 -12.33
C LEU A 269 -7.69 16.58 -11.55
N THR A 270 -6.87 17.57 -11.89
CA THR A 270 -7.09 18.94 -11.47
C THR A 270 -8.30 19.53 -12.20
N LYS A 271 -8.91 20.60 -11.68
CA LYS A 271 -10.04 21.27 -12.35
C LYS A 271 -9.73 21.77 -13.75
N ASP A 272 -8.47 22.07 -14.05
CA ASP A 272 -8.05 22.49 -15.37
C ASP A 272 -7.64 21.33 -16.30
N GLY A 273 -7.77 20.07 -15.84
CA GLY A 273 -7.61 18.83 -16.60
C GLY A 273 -6.19 18.30 -16.67
N ARG A 274 -5.28 18.70 -15.78
CA ARG A 274 -3.95 18.09 -15.63
C ARG A 274 -4.05 16.83 -14.77
N ILE A 275 -3.11 15.90 -14.96
CA ILE A 275 -2.97 14.74 -14.09
C ILE A 275 -2.38 15.15 -12.75
N VAL A 276 -2.94 14.63 -11.67
CA VAL A 276 -2.33 14.62 -10.36
C VAL A 276 -2.10 13.17 -9.91
N VAL A 277 -0.99 12.92 -9.20
CA VAL A 277 -0.70 11.64 -8.55
C VAL A 277 -0.25 11.92 -7.12
N TYR A 278 -0.94 11.31 -6.14
CA TYR A 278 -0.54 11.32 -4.74
C TYR A 278 0.16 10.02 -4.40
N MET A 279 1.20 10.09 -3.56
CA MET A 279 2.08 8.96 -3.24
C MET A 279 2.56 9.05 -1.79
N GLY A 280 2.66 7.90 -1.14
CA GLY A 280 3.35 7.72 0.14
C GLY A 280 4.81 7.32 -0.07
N ASP A 281 5.67 7.70 0.88
CA ASP A 281 7.04 7.20 1.02
C ASP A 281 7.06 6.35 2.30
N ASP A 282 6.87 5.03 2.18
CA ASP A 282 6.79 4.15 3.35
C ASP A 282 8.13 3.98 4.03
N LYS A 283 8.42 4.95 4.83
CA LYS A 283 9.59 4.98 5.69
C LYS A 283 9.32 5.83 6.92
N THR A 284 9.91 5.44 8.05
CA THR A 284 9.86 6.24 9.27
C THR A 284 10.41 7.65 9.00
N ASP A 285 9.65 8.67 9.40
CA ASP A 285 9.99 10.09 9.21
C ASP A 285 10.09 10.53 7.74
N ALA A 286 9.34 9.88 6.84
CA ALA A 286 9.29 10.23 5.42
C ALA A 286 8.04 11.07 5.07
N CYS A 287 7.94 11.51 3.82
CA CYS A 287 6.99 12.53 3.40
C CYS A 287 5.84 11.94 2.57
N VAL A 288 4.75 12.67 2.50
CA VAL A 288 3.70 12.49 1.48
C VAL A 288 4.01 13.37 0.28
N TYR A 289 3.82 12.82 -0.92
CA TYR A 289 4.15 13.50 -2.17
C TYR A 289 2.93 13.70 -3.06
N LYS A 290 3.04 14.69 -3.93
CA LYS A 290 2.06 15.01 -4.96
C LYS A 290 2.78 15.38 -6.24
N PHE A 291 2.41 14.77 -7.36
CA PHE A 291 2.87 15.16 -8.69
C PHE A 291 1.75 15.84 -9.46
N ILE A 292 2.04 16.91 -10.21
CA ILE A 292 1.11 17.54 -11.14
C ILE A 292 1.78 17.63 -12.52
N SER A 293 1.14 17.08 -13.54
CA SER A 293 1.64 17.15 -14.92
C SER A 293 1.59 18.55 -15.50
N ASN A 294 2.52 18.89 -16.41
CA ASN A 294 2.45 20.15 -17.17
C ASN A 294 1.38 20.07 -18.29
N GLY A 295 1.24 18.89 -18.91
CA GLY A 295 0.23 18.64 -19.93
C GLY A 295 -1.14 18.27 -19.36
N LYS A 296 -2.17 18.34 -20.22
CA LYS A 296 -3.54 17.97 -19.87
C LYS A 296 -3.92 16.61 -20.40
N TYR A 297 -4.70 15.89 -19.61
CA TYR A 297 -5.28 14.60 -20.00
C TYR A 297 -6.25 14.76 -21.18
N VAL A 298 -6.16 13.84 -22.12
CA VAL A 298 -7.07 13.75 -23.27
C VAL A 298 -7.50 12.28 -23.42
N GLU A 299 -8.74 11.98 -23.08
CA GLU A 299 -9.27 10.62 -23.05
C GLU A 299 -9.00 9.84 -24.35
N SER A 300 -9.23 10.46 -25.51
CA SER A 300 -9.05 9.86 -26.83
C SER A 300 -7.61 9.46 -27.18
N LYS A 301 -6.62 9.92 -26.41
CA LYS A 301 -5.21 9.52 -26.56
C LYS A 301 -4.90 8.15 -25.93
N GLY A 302 -5.79 7.60 -25.10
CA GLY A 302 -5.56 6.32 -24.43
C GLY A 302 -4.18 6.28 -23.76
N THR A 303 -3.42 5.20 -23.96
CA THR A 303 -2.09 4.99 -23.35
C THR A 303 -1.02 6.01 -23.77
N ALA A 304 -1.24 6.82 -24.80
CA ALA A 304 -0.32 7.93 -25.12
C ALA A 304 -0.33 9.04 -24.04
N ASN A 305 -1.34 9.08 -23.15
CA ASN A 305 -1.35 9.94 -21.96
C ASN A 305 -0.24 9.59 -20.95
N ALA A 306 0.37 8.43 -21.02
CA ALA A 306 1.52 8.04 -20.19
C ALA A 306 2.66 9.06 -20.24
N ALA A 307 2.82 9.78 -21.35
CA ALA A 307 3.79 10.88 -21.49
C ALA A 307 3.53 12.04 -20.49
N LEU A 308 2.33 12.17 -19.93
CA LEU A 308 2.02 13.16 -18.91
C LEU A 308 2.75 12.90 -17.58
N LEU A 309 3.17 11.66 -17.33
CA LEU A 309 3.96 11.27 -16.16
C LEU A 309 5.47 11.50 -16.36
N GLU A 310 5.89 12.03 -17.51
CA GLU A 310 7.29 12.31 -17.83
C GLU A 310 7.66 13.78 -17.61
N ASP A 311 6.65 14.68 -17.55
CA ASP A 311 6.84 16.12 -17.50
C ASP A 311 5.81 16.76 -16.55
N GLY A 312 6.30 17.29 -15.43
CA GLY A 312 5.50 17.90 -14.38
C GLY A 312 6.34 18.33 -13.19
N THR A 313 5.68 18.65 -12.10
CA THR A 313 6.32 19.07 -10.86
C THR A 313 5.94 18.12 -9.73
N LEU A 314 6.93 17.62 -9.03
CA LEU A 314 6.79 16.87 -7.78
C LEU A 314 6.77 17.85 -6.60
N TYR A 315 5.92 17.60 -5.62
CA TYR A 315 5.77 18.39 -4.40
C TYR A 315 5.85 17.49 -3.18
N ALA A 316 6.34 18.01 -2.06
CA ALA A 316 6.25 17.38 -0.74
C ALA A 316 5.24 18.13 0.14
N ALA A 317 4.49 17.42 0.96
CA ALA A 317 3.55 18.01 1.90
C ALA A 317 4.30 18.70 3.05
N ASN A 318 4.05 19.99 3.28
CA ASN A 318 4.39 20.66 4.53
C ASN A 318 3.11 20.84 5.35
N MET A 319 2.84 19.90 6.24
CA MET A 319 1.62 19.86 7.03
C MET A 319 1.54 21.03 8.03
N GLY A 320 2.68 21.49 8.55
CA GLY A 320 2.72 22.62 9.48
C GLY A 320 2.23 23.94 8.88
N SER A 321 2.39 24.12 7.56
CA SER A 321 1.90 25.31 6.83
C SER A 321 0.69 25.04 5.93
N GLY A 322 0.24 23.79 5.81
CA GLY A 322 -0.84 23.38 4.91
C GLY A 322 -0.48 23.63 3.44
N LYS A 323 0.76 23.30 3.02
CA LYS A 323 1.25 23.62 1.66
C LYS A 323 1.95 22.46 1.00
N TRP A 324 1.74 22.34 -0.30
CA TRP A 324 2.55 21.52 -1.20
C TRP A 324 3.78 22.33 -1.64
N VAL A 325 4.97 21.90 -1.24
CA VAL A 325 6.25 22.57 -1.53
C VAL A 325 6.91 21.92 -2.74
N PRO A 326 7.17 22.68 -3.84
CA PRO A 326 7.71 22.07 -5.06
C PRO A 326 9.17 21.65 -4.93
N LEU A 327 9.47 20.40 -5.35
CA LEU A 327 10.81 19.82 -5.43
C LEU A 327 11.49 20.27 -6.73
N THR A 328 11.86 21.54 -6.80
CA THR A 328 12.62 22.11 -7.91
C THR A 328 14.09 22.30 -7.52
N LEU A 329 15.00 22.22 -8.50
CA LEU A 329 16.41 22.47 -8.27
C LEU A 329 16.66 23.82 -7.59
N GLU A 330 15.91 24.87 -8.01
CA GLU A 330 16.01 26.21 -7.41
C GLU A 330 15.69 26.19 -5.91
N ASN A 331 14.57 25.58 -5.51
CA ASN A 331 14.16 25.52 -4.11
C ASN A 331 15.12 24.70 -3.27
N VAL A 332 15.58 23.55 -3.79
CA VAL A 332 16.52 22.67 -3.11
C VAL A 332 17.87 23.37 -2.93
N GLN A 333 18.42 23.99 -3.97
CA GLN A 333 19.68 24.75 -3.86
C GLN A 333 19.57 25.95 -2.91
N LYS A 334 18.42 26.65 -2.92
CA LYS A 334 18.17 27.74 -1.96
C LYS A 334 18.20 27.23 -0.51
N ALA A 335 17.58 26.09 -0.24
CA ALA A 335 17.57 25.46 1.09
C ALA A 335 18.94 24.84 1.46
N ALA A 336 19.71 24.41 0.47
CA ALA A 336 21.05 23.86 0.62
C ALA A 336 22.13 24.94 0.84
N LYS A 337 21.79 26.22 0.69
CA LYS A 337 22.76 27.32 0.80
C LYS A 337 23.54 27.27 2.12
N GLY A 338 24.87 27.24 2.03
CA GLY A 338 25.78 27.11 3.17
C GLY A 338 26.08 25.66 3.61
N LYS A 339 25.42 24.67 3.01
CA LYS A 339 25.65 23.24 3.24
C LYS A 339 26.36 22.65 2.00
N LYS A 340 27.71 22.66 2.01
CA LYS A 340 28.51 22.30 0.81
C LYS A 340 28.12 20.94 0.24
N GLU A 341 28.00 19.91 1.08
CA GLU A 341 27.65 18.55 0.65
C GLU A 341 26.32 18.50 -0.13
N MET A 342 25.28 19.19 0.37
CA MET A 342 23.98 19.27 -0.31
C MET A 342 24.08 20.06 -1.61
N MET A 343 24.84 21.16 -1.62
CA MET A 343 25.08 21.91 -2.85
C MET A 343 25.82 21.09 -3.90
N ASP A 344 26.79 20.27 -3.50
CA ASP A 344 27.54 19.39 -4.41
C ASP A 344 26.66 18.20 -4.90
N LYS A 345 25.70 17.74 -4.08
CA LYS A 345 24.79 16.65 -4.41
C LYS A 345 23.70 17.07 -5.42
N PHE A 346 23.07 18.21 -5.22
CA PHE A 346 21.94 18.69 -6.03
C PHE A 346 22.40 19.68 -7.11
N GLN A 347 22.89 19.17 -8.24
CA GLN A 347 23.39 19.97 -9.37
C GLN A 347 22.38 20.09 -10.51
N THR A 348 21.45 19.14 -10.63
CA THR A 348 20.46 19.06 -11.70
C THR A 348 19.07 18.71 -11.12
N GLN A 349 18.02 18.94 -11.92
CA GLN A 349 16.68 18.47 -11.54
C GLN A 349 16.63 16.94 -11.42
N ALA A 350 17.44 16.23 -12.21
CA ALA A 350 17.56 14.78 -12.08
C ALA A 350 18.08 14.37 -10.69
N ASP A 351 19.06 15.08 -10.14
CA ASP A 351 19.58 14.80 -8.79
C ASP A 351 18.49 15.00 -7.73
N VAL A 352 17.66 16.05 -7.88
CA VAL A 352 16.53 16.31 -6.96
C VAL A 352 15.56 15.12 -6.97
N LEU A 353 15.27 14.56 -8.13
CA LEU A 353 14.31 13.45 -8.27
C LEU A 353 14.90 12.10 -7.87
N VAL A 354 16.21 11.87 -8.09
CA VAL A 354 16.91 10.65 -7.64
C VAL A 354 17.05 10.61 -6.13
N TYR A 355 17.21 11.77 -5.49
CA TYR A 355 17.35 11.91 -4.03
C TYR A 355 16.14 12.67 -3.46
N ALA A 356 14.92 12.32 -3.91
CA ALA A 356 13.71 13.07 -3.61
C ALA A 356 13.37 13.12 -2.12
N ASP A 357 13.60 12.03 -1.39
CA ASP A 357 13.44 11.97 0.08
C ASP A 357 14.31 13.02 0.79
N GLU A 358 15.60 13.07 0.50
CA GLU A 358 16.50 14.08 1.10
C GLU A 358 16.14 15.50 0.65
N ALA A 359 15.78 15.68 -0.62
CA ALA A 359 15.35 16.97 -1.17
C ALA A 359 14.07 17.47 -0.48
N ALA A 360 13.09 16.59 -0.27
CA ALA A 360 11.85 16.92 0.40
C ALA A 360 12.07 17.40 1.84
N ARG A 361 12.86 16.67 2.61
CA ARG A 361 13.23 17.09 3.99
C ARG A 361 13.99 18.41 3.99
N LEU A 362 14.88 18.61 3.03
CA LEU A 362 15.69 19.84 2.95
C LEU A 362 14.83 21.08 2.72
N ILE A 363 13.77 20.99 1.92
CA ILE A 363 12.85 22.10 1.61
C ILE A 363 11.69 22.23 2.61
N GLY A 364 11.65 21.41 3.66
CA GLY A 364 10.66 21.48 4.74
C GLY A 364 9.44 20.59 4.56
N GLY A 365 9.55 19.50 3.79
CA GLY A 365 8.58 18.42 3.82
C GLY A 365 8.43 17.88 5.25
N THR A 366 7.18 17.57 5.65
CA THR A 366 6.91 17.10 7.01
C THR A 366 7.24 15.62 7.15
N PRO A 367 8.13 15.23 8.09
CA PRO A 367 8.30 13.84 8.48
C PRO A 367 6.99 13.28 9.04
N THR A 368 6.55 12.15 8.54
CA THR A 368 5.30 11.49 8.93
C THR A 368 5.53 10.06 9.43
N ASP A 369 4.46 9.31 9.63
CA ASP A 369 4.46 8.05 10.38
C ASP A 369 4.35 6.83 9.45
N ARG A 370 5.30 6.67 8.51
CA ARG A 370 5.23 5.69 7.42
C ARG A 370 3.95 5.92 6.61
N PRO A 371 3.94 6.88 5.68
CA PRO A 371 2.78 7.09 4.83
C PRO A 371 2.73 5.98 3.78
N GLU A 372 1.80 5.09 3.99
CA GLU A 372 1.50 3.94 3.13
C GLU A 372 0.60 4.36 1.98
N ASP A 373 -0.60 3.81 1.89
CA ASP A 373 -1.51 4.05 0.80
C ASP A 373 -2.18 5.44 0.87
N VAL A 374 -2.48 5.97 -0.28
CA VAL A 374 -3.22 7.20 -0.49
C VAL A 374 -4.39 6.92 -1.42
N GLU A 375 -5.59 7.33 -1.02
CA GLU A 375 -6.78 7.19 -1.85
C GLU A 375 -7.57 8.50 -1.98
N ILE A 376 -8.07 8.77 -3.18
CA ILE A 376 -8.94 9.93 -3.46
C ILE A 376 -10.38 9.49 -3.31
N SER A 377 -11.11 10.12 -2.40
CA SER A 377 -12.55 9.88 -2.25
C SER A 377 -13.30 10.22 -3.55
N PRO A 378 -14.02 9.26 -4.13
CA PRO A 378 -14.80 9.49 -5.34
C PRO A 378 -16.03 10.37 -5.11
N PHE A 379 -16.34 10.72 -3.84
CA PHE A 379 -17.54 11.45 -3.46
C PHE A 379 -17.30 12.95 -3.28
N ASP A 380 -16.13 13.31 -2.71
CA ASP A 380 -15.86 14.70 -2.33
C ASP A 380 -14.43 15.15 -2.64
N ASN A 381 -13.64 14.35 -3.37
CA ASN A 381 -12.23 14.60 -3.70
C ASN A 381 -11.30 14.76 -2.49
N THR A 382 -11.73 14.39 -1.29
CA THR A 382 -10.86 14.35 -0.12
C THR A 382 -9.80 13.26 -0.28
N ILE A 383 -8.55 13.53 0.11
CA ILE A 383 -7.44 12.59 -0.01
C ILE A 383 -7.27 11.90 1.35
N TYR A 384 -7.37 10.57 1.39
CA TYR A 384 -7.15 9.75 2.57
C TYR A 384 -5.76 9.13 2.50
N ILE A 385 -5.03 9.14 3.61
CA ILE A 385 -3.64 8.66 3.70
C ILE A 385 -3.52 7.77 4.92
N ALA A 386 -3.13 6.52 4.72
CA ALA A 386 -2.76 5.62 5.80
C ALA A 386 -1.37 5.97 6.33
N HIS A 387 -1.24 6.01 7.65
CA HIS A 387 0.04 6.15 8.35
C HIS A 387 0.17 4.97 9.31
N THR A 388 1.07 4.04 9.00
CA THR A 388 1.12 2.74 9.66
C THR A 388 1.60 2.80 11.10
N ASN A 389 2.72 3.43 11.36
CA ASN A 389 3.24 3.67 12.70
C ASN A 389 4.51 4.52 12.69
N ASN A 390 4.86 5.08 13.84
CA ASN A 390 6.15 5.71 14.07
C ASN A 390 6.50 5.74 15.56
N SER A 391 7.38 4.87 16.01
CA SER A 391 7.79 4.82 17.40
C SER A 391 8.54 6.08 17.85
N ASN A 392 9.21 6.81 16.95
CA ASN A 392 9.88 8.08 17.25
C ASN A 392 8.88 9.16 17.67
N HIS A 393 7.67 9.12 17.10
CA HIS A 393 6.57 10.03 17.43
C HIS A 393 5.63 9.48 18.51
N GLY A 394 5.89 8.26 19.02
CA GLY A 394 5.01 7.58 19.98
C GLY A 394 3.71 7.05 19.36
N ASN A 395 3.61 7.03 18.04
CA ASN A 395 2.49 6.50 17.30
C ASN A 395 2.74 5.02 16.94
N PHE A 396 2.34 4.11 17.82
CA PHE A 396 2.55 2.66 17.63
C PHE A 396 1.46 1.99 16.80
N HIS A 397 0.29 2.60 16.68
CA HIS A 397 -0.89 1.99 16.07
C HIS A 397 -1.32 2.67 14.77
N GLY A 398 -0.66 3.74 14.39
CA GLY A 398 -0.98 4.46 13.16
C GLY A 398 -2.31 5.21 13.20
N HIS A 399 -2.64 5.77 12.07
CA HIS A 399 -3.89 6.53 11.88
C HIS A 399 -4.13 6.75 10.39
N ILE A 400 -5.33 7.15 10.04
CA ILE A 400 -5.69 7.61 8.71
C ILE A 400 -5.92 9.11 8.78
N THR A 401 -5.16 9.90 8.01
CA THR A 401 -5.43 11.33 7.80
C THR A 401 -6.27 11.56 6.56
N ARG A 402 -6.92 12.71 6.50
CA ARG A 402 -7.50 13.21 5.25
C ARG A 402 -7.05 14.64 4.99
N PHE A 403 -6.68 14.91 3.74
CA PHE A 403 -6.34 16.24 3.24
C PHE A 403 -7.50 16.80 2.45
N ILE A 404 -7.83 18.05 2.68
CA ILE A 404 -8.89 18.79 2.01
C ILE A 404 -8.21 19.97 1.30
N GLU A 405 -8.07 19.86 -0.01
CA GLU A 405 -7.41 20.89 -0.80
C GLU A 405 -8.32 22.09 -1.04
N ASP A 406 -7.71 23.28 -1.07
CA ASP A 406 -8.46 24.52 -1.26
C ASP A 406 -9.29 24.49 -2.55
N ASN A 407 -10.52 24.97 -2.44
CA ASN A 407 -11.52 24.97 -3.51
C ASN A 407 -11.88 23.57 -4.01
N ASN A 408 -11.58 22.50 -3.27
CA ASN A 408 -11.78 21.12 -3.70
C ASN A 408 -11.16 20.86 -5.10
N ASP A 409 -9.91 21.29 -5.28
CA ASP A 409 -9.17 21.21 -6.55
C ASP A 409 -7.81 20.59 -6.34
N HIS A 410 -7.58 19.46 -6.95
CA HIS A 410 -6.28 18.78 -6.95
C HIS A 410 -5.14 19.60 -7.61
N GLY A 411 -5.45 20.74 -8.25
CA GLY A 411 -4.48 21.74 -8.69
C GLY A 411 -4.02 22.69 -7.60
N SER A 412 -4.68 22.71 -6.42
CA SER A 412 -4.30 23.58 -5.30
C SER A 412 -2.94 23.21 -4.74
N LEU A 413 -2.21 24.23 -4.29
CA LEU A 413 -0.95 24.07 -3.57
C LEU A 413 -1.11 24.32 -2.06
N THR A 414 -2.35 24.40 -1.59
CA THR A 414 -2.71 24.56 -0.18
C THR A 414 -3.79 23.57 0.21
N PHE A 415 -3.74 23.10 1.46
CA PHE A 415 -4.69 22.13 2.01
C PHE A 415 -4.85 22.30 3.52
N ASP A 416 -6.03 21.96 4.01
CA ASP A 416 -6.25 21.62 5.42
C ASP A 416 -6.15 20.11 5.62
N TYR A 417 -5.86 19.63 6.84
CA TYR A 417 -5.83 18.22 7.15
C TYR A 417 -6.37 17.93 8.55
N GLU A 418 -6.84 16.72 8.74
CA GLU A 418 -7.26 16.22 10.04
C GLU A 418 -6.95 14.71 10.15
N ILE A 419 -6.86 14.19 11.39
CA ILE A 419 -6.88 12.76 11.63
C ILE A 419 -8.34 12.29 11.52
N PHE A 420 -8.60 11.41 10.55
CA PHE A 420 -9.91 10.85 10.29
C PHE A 420 -10.23 9.67 11.21
N ALA A 421 -9.30 8.71 11.31
CA ALA A 421 -9.41 7.54 12.17
C ALA A 421 -8.06 7.25 12.82
N ALA A 422 -8.04 6.99 14.11
CA ALA A 422 -6.81 6.67 14.85
C ALA A 422 -6.80 5.19 15.25
N GLY A 423 -5.67 4.51 14.97
CA GLY A 423 -5.43 3.14 15.39
C GLY A 423 -5.33 3.00 16.91
N GLY A 424 -5.59 1.81 17.41
CA GLY A 424 -5.46 1.49 18.81
C GLY A 424 -6.48 0.48 19.31
N LYS A 425 -6.34 0.07 20.57
CA LYS A 425 -7.24 -0.93 21.19
C LYS A 425 -8.71 -0.50 21.16
N GLN A 426 -9.01 0.79 21.25
CA GLN A 426 -10.40 1.29 21.30
C GLN A 426 -11.06 1.27 19.93
N SER A 427 -10.31 1.62 18.87
CA SER A 427 -10.79 1.58 17.48
C SER A 427 -10.82 0.17 16.91
N GLY A 428 -10.03 -0.75 17.47
CA GLY A 428 -9.98 -2.16 17.08
C GLY A 428 -9.06 -2.47 15.93
N PHE A 429 -8.40 -1.47 15.30
CA PHE A 429 -7.39 -1.66 14.26
C PHE A 429 -6.04 -1.06 14.64
N SER A 430 -4.98 -1.50 13.99
CA SER A 430 -3.62 -1.01 14.19
C SER A 430 -2.82 -1.16 12.91
N ALA A 431 -1.91 -0.23 12.65
CA ALA A 431 -1.06 -0.23 11.47
C ALA A 431 -1.88 -0.29 10.14
N PRO A 432 -2.72 0.74 9.87
CA PRO A 432 -3.44 0.80 8.60
C PRO A 432 -2.45 0.91 7.43
N ASP A 433 -2.76 0.20 6.37
CA ASP A 433 -1.98 0.09 5.16
C ASP A 433 -2.86 0.39 3.93
N ASN A 434 -3.01 -0.53 2.97
CA ASN A 434 -3.74 -0.24 1.74
C ASN A 434 -5.20 0.18 1.96
N LEU A 435 -5.67 1.07 1.12
CA LEU A 435 -6.98 1.68 1.14
C LEU A 435 -7.75 1.41 -0.15
N THR A 436 -9.06 1.31 -0.08
CA THR A 436 -9.94 1.40 -1.26
C THR A 436 -11.32 1.89 -0.84
N PHE A 437 -12.06 2.51 -1.76
CA PHE A 437 -13.44 2.92 -1.53
C PHE A 437 -14.42 1.94 -2.16
N ASP A 438 -15.57 1.72 -1.48
CA ASP A 438 -16.75 1.15 -2.11
C ASP A 438 -17.71 2.25 -2.61
N THR A 439 -18.70 1.86 -3.41
CA THR A 439 -19.71 2.78 -3.96
C THR A 439 -20.70 3.30 -2.91
N GLU A 440 -20.67 2.78 -1.69
CA GLU A 440 -21.51 3.26 -0.57
C GLU A 440 -20.80 4.33 0.27
N GLY A 441 -19.55 4.66 -0.03
CA GLY A 441 -18.75 5.66 0.68
C GLY A 441 -18.06 5.12 1.92
N ASN A 442 -17.80 3.82 1.98
CA ASN A 442 -16.97 3.26 3.01
C ASN A 442 -15.51 3.17 2.51
N LEU A 443 -14.58 3.49 3.39
CA LEU A 443 -13.17 3.24 3.21
C LEU A 443 -12.84 1.85 3.75
N TRP A 444 -12.28 1.01 2.92
CA TRP A 444 -11.74 -0.30 3.29
C TRP A 444 -10.25 -0.16 3.52
N THR A 445 -9.74 -0.69 4.62
CA THR A 445 -8.32 -0.67 4.95
C THR A 445 -7.86 -2.02 5.47
N VAL A 446 -6.72 -2.46 5.00
CA VAL A 446 -5.98 -3.61 5.54
C VAL A 446 -5.01 -3.13 6.61
N THR A 447 -4.35 -4.05 7.32
CA THR A 447 -3.38 -3.72 8.36
C THR A 447 -2.08 -4.46 8.15
N ASP A 448 -0.95 -3.76 8.38
CA ASP A 448 0.42 -4.29 8.42
C ASP A 448 0.99 -4.20 9.85
N ILE A 449 0.55 -5.09 10.74
CA ILE A 449 1.29 -5.34 11.97
C ILE A 449 2.36 -6.38 11.64
N SER A 450 3.64 -5.99 11.71
CA SER A 450 4.77 -6.88 11.41
C SER A 450 4.60 -8.27 12.06
N SER A 451 4.84 -9.33 11.32
CA SER A 451 4.60 -10.73 11.76
C SER A 451 5.27 -11.06 13.10
N SER A 452 6.48 -10.56 13.34
CA SER A 452 7.22 -10.73 14.60
C SER A 452 6.57 -10.06 15.81
N LYS A 453 5.59 -9.16 15.61
CA LYS A 453 4.87 -8.44 16.66
C LYS A 453 3.44 -8.92 16.86
N LEU A 454 2.92 -9.70 15.93
CA LEU A 454 1.57 -10.25 16.02
C LEU A 454 1.40 -11.07 17.31
N ASN A 455 0.26 -10.92 17.96
CA ASN A 455 -0.09 -11.62 19.21
C ASN A 455 0.84 -11.33 20.42
N ASP A 456 1.70 -10.30 20.34
CA ASP A 456 2.62 -9.93 21.41
C ASP A 456 2.43 -8.47 21.86
N GLY A 457 2.85 -8.18 23.08
CA GLY A 457 2.91 -6.84 23.66
C GLY A 457 1.60 -6.06 23.49
N ILE A 458 1.73 -4.84 22.96
CA ILE A 458 0.60 -3.93 22.73
C ILE A 458 -0.29 -4.38 21.56
N TYR A 459 0.20 -5.26 20.67
CA TYR A 459 -0.53 -5.74 19.50
C TYR A 459 -1.37 -7.01 19.77
N LYS A 460 -1.20 -7.68 20.90
CA LYS A 460 -1.88 -8.96 21.21
C LYS A 460 -3.41 -8.94 21.10
N HIS A 461 -4.03 -7.76 21.17
CA HIS A 461 -5.48 -7.61 21.09
C HIS A 461 -6.03 -7.68 19.68
N PHE A 462 -5.19 -7.38 18.68
CA PHE A 462 -5.57 -7.37 17.27
C PHE A 462 -5.49 -8.75 16.64
N LYS A 463 -4.75 -9.68 17.28
CA LYS A 463 -4.50 -11.03 16.79
C LYS A 463 -3.71 -11.00 15.47
N ASN A 464 -4.23 -11.68 14.43
CA ASN A 464 -3.67 -11.58 13.07
C ASN A 464 -4.08 -10.25 12.41
N ASN A 465 -3.39 -9.88 11.34
CA ASN A 465 -3.76 -8.73 10.54
C ASN A 465 -5.20 -8.83 10.02
N GLY A 466 -5.82 -7.69 9.73
CA GLY A 466 -7.24 -7.61 9.42
C GLY A 466 -7.56 -6.74 8.22
N LEU A 467 -8.76 -6.92 7.67
CA LEU A 467 -9.42 -6.01 6.75
C LEU A 467 -10.58 -5.34 7.47
N PHE A 468 -10.64 -4.02 7.41
CA PHE A 468 -11.60 -3.19 8.13
C PHE A 468 -12.40 -2.32 7.17
N VAL A 469 -13.63 -1.98 7.58
CA VAL A 469 -14.51 -1.05 6.88
C VAL A 469 -14.75 0.15 7.78
N ILE A 470 -14.53 1.36 7.26
CA ILE A 470 -14.66 2.63 7.97
C ILE A 470 -15.60 3.54 7.18
N PRO A 471 -16.84 3.79 7.62
CA PRO A 471 -17.72 4.74 6.97
C PRO A 471 -17.11 6.15 6.94
N THR A 472 -17.11 6.82 5.78
CA THR A 472 -16.53 8.16 5.64
C THR A 472 -17.56 9.28 5.69
N MET A 473 -18.82 8.95 5.50
CA MET A 473 -19.92 9.90 5.52
C MET A 473 -21.21 9.27 6.07
N PRO A 474 -22.09 10.06 6.68
CA PRO A 474 -23.40 9.58 7.08
C PRO A 474 -24.29 9.36 5.84
N ASN A 475 -25.14 8.36 5.90
CA ASN A 475 -26.16 8.08 4.89
C ASN A 475 -27.45 7.55 5.57
N LYS A 476 -28.43 7.07 4.80
CA LYS A 476 -29.70 6.54 5.37
C LYS A 476 -29.50 5.39 6.38
N ASN A 477 -28.37 4.71 6.30
CA ASN A 477 -28.05 3.53 7.11
C ASN A 477 -26.91 3.80 8.11
N ILE A 478 -25.98 4.70 7.78
CA ILE A 478 -24.84 5.09 8.61
C ILE A 478 -25.14 6.41 9.32
N LYS A 479 -24.99 6.43 10.64
CA LYS A 479 -25.21 7.62 11.45
C LYS A 479 -23.92 8.44 11.58
N GLU A 480 -24.06 9.71 11.96
CA GLU A 480 -22.94 10.63 12.18
C GLU A 480 -21.90 10.10 13.18
N ASP A 481 -22.35 9.38 14.22
CA ASP A 481 -21.47 8.82 15.25
C ASP A 481 -20.79 7.49 14.83
N GLU A 482 -21.12 6.95 13.67
CA GLU A 482 -20.50 5.78 13.07
C GLU A 482 -19.38 6.16 12.05
N VAL A 483 -19.33 7.42 11.63
CA VAL A 483 -18.29 7.93 10.71
C VAL A 483 -16.93 7.91 11.40
N GLY A 484 -15.94 7.27 10.78
CA GLY A 484 -14.59 7.10 11.30
C GLY A 484 -14.44 5.93 12.30
N GLU A 485 -15.50 5.15 12.55
CA GLU A 485 -15.42 3.93 13.36
C GLU A 485 -15.01 2.74 12.47
N ALA A 486 -14.06 1.92 12.92
CA ALA A 486 -13.59 0.77 12.17
C ALA A 486 -14.35 -0.51 12.54
N TYR A 487 -14.68 -1.31 11.54
CA TYR A 487 -15.43 -2.56 11.66
C TYR A 487 -14.69 -3.69 10.96
N GLN A 488 -14.25 -4.70 11.71
CA GLN A 488 -13.46 -5.78 11.14
C GLN A 488 -14.30 -6.69 10.24
N PHE A 489 -13.87 -6.79 8.97
CA PHE A 489 -14.48 -7.66 7.96
C PHE A 489 -13.73 -8.99 7.83
N ALA A 490 -12.39 -8.98 7.83
CA ALA A 490 -11.62 -10.22 7.70
C ALA A 490 -10.46 -10.27 8.69
N SER A 491 -9.99 -11.48 8.97
CA SER A 491 -8.73 -11.75 9.69
C SER A 491 -7.86 -12.67 8.86
N ALA A 492 -6.60 -12.30 8.67
CA ALA A 492 -5.62 -13.03 7.90
C ALA A 492 -5.26 -14.39 8.51
N PRO A 493 -4.69 -15.31 7.75
CA PRO A 493 -4.00 -16.49 8.28
C PRO A 493 -2.83 -16.09 9.19
N LYS A 494 -2.27 -17.09 9.85
CA LYS A 494 -1.18 -16.91 10.80
C LYS A 494 0.06 -16.29 10.15
N GLU A 495 0.57 -15.21 10.74
CA GLU A 495 1.76 -14.46 10.31
C GLU A 495 1.63 -13.93 8.88
N ALA A 496 0.41 -13.78 8.38
CA ALA A 496 0.14 -13.21 7.08
C ALA A 496 -0.30 -11.75 7.21
N GLU A 497 -0.10 -11.04 6.11
CA GLU A 497 -0.69 -9.76 5.83
C GLU A 497 -1.80 -9.91 4.78
N MET A 498 -2.74 -8.98 4.75
CA MET A 498 -3.69 -8.83 3.65
C MET A 498 -3.42 -7.51 2.96
N THR A 499 -3.39 -7.51 1.62
CA THR A 499 -3.01 -6.33 0.84
C THR A 499 -3.86 -6.18 -0.40
N GLY A 500 -3.83 -5.00 -1.01
CA GLY A 500 -4.38 -4.70 -2.31
C GLY A 500 -5.85 -5.05 -2.53
N PRO A 501 -6.79 -4.61 -1.69
CA PRO A 501 -8.21 -4.86 -1.91
C PRO A 501 -8.70 -4.22 -3.20
N SER A 502 -9.31 -5.00 -4.11
CA SER A 502 -9.81 -4.53 -5.41
C SER A 502 -11.16 -5.15 -5.76
N PHE A 503 -12.19 -4.30 -5.88
CA PHE A 503 -13.53 -4.75 -6.22
C PHE A 503 -13.73 -4.96 -7.73
N THR A 504 -14.64 -5.88 -8.08
CA THR A 504 -15.26 -5.91 -9.41
C THR A 504 -16.17 -4.69 -9.61
N PRO A 505 -16.49 -4.28 -10.86
CA PRO A 505 -17.31 -3.08 -11.10
C PRO A 505 -18.69 -3.07 -10.44
N ASP A 506 -19.27 -4.24 -10.20
CA ASP A 506 -20.57 -4.40 -9.51
C ASP A 506 -20.42 -4.67 -8.00
N GLU A 507 -19.18 -4.67 -7.49
CA GLU A 507 -18.83 -4.93 -6.09
C GLU A 507 -19.38 -6.26 -5.52
N THR A 508 -19.66 -7.24 -6.38
CA THR A 508 -20.08 -8.57 -5.92
C THR A 508 -18.91 -9.48 -5.55
N THR A 509 -17.68 -9.06 -5.88
CA THR A 509 -16.44 -9.76 -5.57
C THR A 509 -15.34 -8.78 -5.17
N LEU A 510 -14.63 -9.10 -4.11
CA LEU A 510 -13.40 -8.44 -3.67
C LEU A 510 -12.21 -9.36 -3.91
N PHE A 511 -11.26 -8.95 -4.75
CA PHE A 511 -9.95 -9.57 -4.83
C PHE A 511 -9.06 -9.02 -3.72
N LEU A 512 -8.27 -9.91 -3.11
CA LEU A 512 -7.41 -9.57 -1.98
C LEU A 512 -6.17 -10.46 -2.03
N SER A 513 -5.01 -9.90 -1.78
CA SER A 513 -3.79 -10.68 -1.54
C SER A 513 -3.72 -11.13 -0.08
N VAL A 514 -3.23 -12.35 0.11
CA VAL A 514 -2.74 -12.86 1.40
C VAL A 514 -1.25 -13.07 1.21
N GLN A 515 -0.47 -12.16 1.78
CA GLN A 515 0.98 -12.08 1.66
C GLN A 515 1.64 -12.92 2.76
N HIS A 516 2.76 -13.52 2.48
CA HIS A 516 3.70 -14.20 3.39
C HIS A 516 3.13 -15.04 4.55
N PRO A 517 2.10 -15.90 4.37
CA PRO A 517 1.61 -16.73 5.47
C PRO A 517 2.76 -17.55 6.07
N GLY A 518 2.90 -17.51 7.41
CA GLY A 518 4.00 -18.16 8.10
C GLY A 518 5.38 -17.52 7.89
N GLU A 519 5.45 -16.22 7.79
CA GLU A 519 6.68 -15.45 7.52
C GLU A 519 7.82 -15.78 8.52
N GLU A 520 7.51 -15.94 9.79
CA GLU A 520 8.50 -16.25 10.85
C GLU A 520 8.98 -17.71 10.83
N THR A 521 8.73 -18.44 9.74
CA THR A 521 9.22 -19.81 9.57
C THR A 521 10.75 -19.85 9.46
N GLU A 522 11.42 -20.43 10.44
CA GLU A 522 12.86 -20.63 10.42
C GLU A 522 13.28 -21.91 9.69
N ASN A 523 12.42 -22.94 9.70
CA ASN A 523 12.70 -24.26 9.15
C ASN A 523 11.57 -24.73 8.23
N ILE A 524 11.89 -24.90 6.96
CA ILE A 524 10.95 -25.33 5.92
C ILE A 524 10.22 -26.64 6.22
N ASN A 525 10.80 -27.53 7.05
CA ASN A 525 10.18 -28.80 7.46
C ASN A 525 9.18 -28.63 8.63
N ASN A 526 9.09 -27.45 9.22
CA ASN A 526 8.16 -27.12 10.29
C ASN A 526 7.66 -25.68 10.12
N PRO A 527 6.88 -25.38 9.08
CA PRO A 527 6.42 -24.03 8.81
C PRO A 527 5.41 -23.55 9.86
N ALA A 528 5.40 -22.25 10.13
CA ALA A 528 4.51 -21.62 11.11
C ALA A 528 3.05 -21.58 10.64
N SER A 529 2.82 -21.60 9.33
CA SER A 529 1.52 -21.68 8.66
C SER A 529 1.58 -22.75 7.56
N MET A 530 0.41 -23.26 7.17
CA MET A 530 0.24 -24.11 5.98
C MET A 530 -0.83 -23.55 5.04
N TRP A 531 -1.26 -22.33 5.28
CA TRP A 531 -2.26 -21.68 4.43
C TRP A 531 -1.75 -21.62 2.96
N PRO A 532 -2.58 -21.85 1.93
CA PRO A 532 -4.03 -22.04 1.94
C PRO A 532 -4.49 -23.50 2.12
N HIS A 533 -3.70 -24.36 2.78
CA HIS A 533 -4.03 -25.74 3.13
C HIS A 533 -4.36 -26.63 1.92
N ARG A 534 -3.74 -26.39 0.77
CA ARG A 534 -3.93 -27.20 -0.43
C ARG A 534 -3.39 -28.60 -0.23
N THR A 535 -4.14 -29.59 -0.67
CA THR A 535 -3.69 -30.99 -0.62
C THR A 535 -2.41 -31.19 -1.42
N GLY A 536 -1.38 -31.70 -0.76
CA GLY A 536 -0.07 -31.97 -1.36
C GLY A 536 0.95 -30.84 -1.20
N ASP A 537 0.57 -29.68 -0.70
CA ASP A 537 1.51 -28.63 -0.33
C ASP A 537 2.26 -29.01 0.96
N ASN A 538 3.54 -28.71 1.01
CA ASN A 538 4.43 -28.90 2.16
C ASN A 538 4.99 -27.57 2.70
N ILE A 539 4.59 -26.45 2.11
CA ILE A 539 4.95 -25.08 2.51
C ILE A 539 3.71 -24.19 2.39
N PRO A 540 3.64 -23.09 3.15
CA PRO A 540 2.64 -22.07 2.93
C PRO A 540 2.85 -21.40 1.57
N ARG A 541 1.77 -20.88 0.98
CA ARG A 541 1.85 -20.19 -0.31
C ARG A 541 1.13 -18.85 -0.25
N PRO A 542 1.85 -17.74 -0.37
CA PRO A 542 1.19 -16.46 -0.67
C PRO A 542 0.24 -16.62 -1.84
N ALA A 543 -0.98 -16.07 -1.74
CA ALA A 543 -2.00 -16.28 -2.75
C ALA A 543 -2.99 -15.11 -2.84
N VAL A 544 -3.55 -14.92 -4.04
CA VAL A 544 -4.69 -14.04 -4.26
C VAL A 544 -5.98 -14.83 -4.09
N VAL A 545 -6.91 -14.23 -3.36
CA VAL A 545 -8.26 -14.77 -3.14
C VAL A 545 -9.31 -13.88 -3.80
N ALA A 546 -10.44 -14.49 -4.16
CA ALA A 546 -11.66 -13.81 -4.56
C ALA A 546 -12.72 -14.04 -3.47
N ILE A 547 -13.11 -12.99 -2.77
CA ILE A 547 -14.13 -13.03 -1.71
C ILE A 547 -15.47 -12.68 -2.33
N THR A 548 -16.49 -13.49 -2.06
CA THR A 548 -17.85 -13.32 -2.56
C THR A 548 -18.87 -13.41 -1.44
N GLY A 549 -20.08 -12.86 -1.69
CA GLY A 549 -21.16 -12.81 -0.68
C GLY A 549 -21.67 -11.39 -0.40
N PHE A 550 -21.13 -10.40 -1.15
CA PHE A 550 -21.48 -8.98 -1.05
C PHE A 550 -22.91 -8.67 -1.52
#